data_82928966d5b56b0a89ca43bcc0482dd5
#
_entry.id   82928966d5b56b0a89ca43bcc0482dd5
#
_cell.length_a   1.000
_cell.length_b   1.000
_cell.length_c   1.000
_cell.angle_alpha   90.00
_cell.angle_beta   90.00
_cell.angle_gamma   90.00
#
_symmetry.space_group_name_H-M   'P 1'
#
loop_
_entity.id
_entity.type
_entity.pdbx_description
1 polymer ?
#
loop_
_entity_poly.entity_id
_entity_poly.type
_entity_poly.pdbx_seq_one_letter_code
_entity_poly.pdbx_strand_id
1 'polypeptide(L)'
;MGKISVAEIKELMKSTGVGMMDCKKALEANDGDMDKAIEFLREKGLATQAKKSSRAAAEGIVTAVVEGNVGVLLEVNTETDFAANTDDIKNFVNAVANTIIKQNPADVEALKAMTIDGGTATVADVLTELAGMKIRENIVIRRFVRMEGVLASYIHNGGSIGVMVKLDTELSADKVAVIGKDVAMQSAALNAPYIRREDVPAEVLEKEKEIILAQMAEDPKMSSKPEQVKTKIAEGKVGKYYSENCLLEQAFVKDTTGKLSVQGYVDAEAKALGGTIKVVDVIRYERGEGVEKKEDNLADEVAKMMNK
;
A
#
# COMPACT_ATOMS: atom_id res chain seq x y z
N MET A 1 -11.40 44.62 -22.20
CA MET A 1 -10.82 43.72 -21.20
C MET A 1 -10.94 44.38 -19.82
N GLY A 2 -11.84 43.89 -18.98
CA GLY A 2 -11.97 44.34 -17.59
C GLY A 2 -10.68 44.00 -16.83
N LYS A 3 -10.22 44.93 -15.98
CA LYS A 3 -9.09 44.62 -15.08
C LYS A 3 -9.57 43.58 -14.06
N ILE A 4 -9.05 42.37 -14.16
CA ILE A 4 -9.27 41.30 -13.14
C ILE A 4 -8.80 41.85 -11.78
N SER A 5 -9.68 41.84 -10.81
CA SER A 5 -9.36 42.32 -9.46
C SER A 5 -8.66 41.27 -8.62
N VAL A 6 -7.88 41.73 -7.64
CA VAL A 6 -7.22 40.81 -6.67
C VAL A 6 -8.29 40.04 -5.86
N ALA A 7 -9.48 40.59 -5.68
CA ALA A 7 -10.57 39.92 -4.97
C ALA A 7 -11.07 38.68 -5.75
N GLU A 8 -11.35 38.85 -7.05
CA GLU A 8 -11.78 37.74 -7.94
C GLU A 8 -10.71 36.64 -8.00
N ILE A 9 -9.43 37.02 -8.08
CA ILE A 9 -8.33 36.02 -8.04
C ILE A 9 -8.33 35.25 -6.72
N LYS A 10 -8.47 35.92 -5.58
CA LYS A 10 -8.54 35.31 -4.25
C LYS A 10 -9.76 34.41 -4.10
N GLU A 11 -10.91 34.78 -4.65
CA GLU A 11 -12.11 33.98 -4.63
C GLU A 11 -11.93 32.69 -5.44
N LEU A 12 -11.38 32.78 -6.66
CA LEU A 12 -11.06 31.60 -7.48
C LEU A 12 -9.99 30.71 -6.82
N MET A 13 -8.98 31.29 -6.18
CA MET A 13 -8.01 30.54 -5.38
C MET A 13 -8.67 29.78 -4.22
N LYS A 14 -9.61 30.43 -3.52
CA LYS A 14 -10.31 29.82 -2.38
C LYS A 14 -11.23 28.68 -2.84
N SER A 15 -11.90 28.83 -3.97
CA SER A 15 -12.81 27.80 -4.50
C SER A 15 -12.10 26.62 -5.14
N THR A 16 -10.90 26.84 -5.76
CA THR A 16 -10.20 25.81 -6.52
C THR A 16 -8.92 25.30 -5.86
N GLY A 17 -8.39 26.00 -4.85
CA GLY A 17 -7.08 25.68 -4.26
C GLY A 17 -5.88 25.90 -5.19
N VAL A 18 -6.09 26.45 -6.38
CA VAL A 18 -5.04 26.66 -7.40
C VAL A 18 -4.25 27.92 -7.10
N GLY A 19 -2.96 27.93 -7.47
CA GLY A 19 -2.06 29.06 -7.21
C GLY A 19 -2.47 30.35 -7.93
N MET A 20 -2.17 31.51 -7.33
CA MET A 20 -2.57 32.86 -7.76
C MET A 20 -2.33 33.14 -9.25
N MET A 21 -1.16 32.73 -9.78
CA MET A 21 -0.80 33.02 -11.18
C MET A 21 -1.63 32.25 -12.18
N ASP A 22 -2.03 31.00 -11.86
CA ASP A 22 -2.88 30.20 -12.73
C ASP A 22 -4.34 30.66 -12.65
N CYS A 23 -4.82 31.02 -11.45
CA CYS A 23 -6.14 31.65 -11.30
C CYS A 23 -6.25 32.97 -12.06
N LYS A 24 -5.21 33.84 -11.97
CA LYS A 24 -5.18 35.09 -12.74
C LYS A 24 -5.24 34.81 -14.24
N LYS A 25 -4.44 33.90 -14.77
CA LYS A 25 -4.43 33.53 -16.20
C LYS A 25 -5.78 32.96 -16.64
N ALA A 26 -6.42 32.14 -15.81
CA ALA A 26 -7.73 31.58 -16.11
C ALA A 26 -8.81 32.66 -16.21
N LEU A 27 -8.83 33.60 -15.28
CA LEU A 27 -9.76 34.73 -15.32
C LEU A 27 -9.50 35.67 -16.53
N GLU A 28 -8.22 35.96 -16.81
CA GLU A 28 -7.84 36.76 -17.99
C GLU A 28 -8.27 36.11 -19.31
N ALA A 29 -8.12 34.78 -19.43
CA ALA A 29 -8.49 34.02 -20.61
C ALA A 29 -10.00 33.89 -20.81
N ASN A 30 -10.80 34.10 -19.76
CA ASN A 30 -12.25 33.97 -19.75
C ASN A 30 -12.98 35.27 -19.39
N ASP A 31 -12.36 36.44 -19.65
CA ASP A 31 -12.93 37.79 -19.45
C ASP A 31 -13.52 38.03 -18.04
N GLY A 32 -12.98 37.37 -17.03
CA GLY A 32 -13.41 37.45 -15.63
C GLY A 32 -14.58 36.53 -15.26
N ASP A 33 -15.07 35.71 -16.18
CA ASP A 33 -16.12 34.74 -15.92
C ASP A 33 -15.57 33.62 -15.01
N MET A 34 -16.12 33.53 -13.80
CA MET A 34 -15.67 32.65 -12.75
C MET A 34 -15.87 31.17 -13.12
N ASP A 35 -17.04 30.83 -13.68
CA ASP A 35 -17.39 29.44 -14.01
C ASP A 35 -16.54 28.92 -15.18
N LYS A 36 -16.36 29.75 -16.22
CA LYS A 36 -15.44 29.38 -17.34
C LYS A 36 -13.99 29.33 -16.90
N ALA A 37 -13.56 30.15 -15.95
CA ALA A 37 -12.22 30.09 -15.41
C ALA A 37 -11.98 28.78 -14.63
N ILE A 38 -12.99 28.29 -13.88
CA ILE A 38 -12.93 26.98 -13.21
C ILE A 38 -12.84 25.86 -14.25
N GLU A 39 -13.65 25.87 -15.30
CA GLU A 39 -13.63 24.89 -16.37
C GLU A 39 -12.27 24.88 -17.09
N PHE A 40 -11.75 26.04 -17.45
CA PHE A 40 -10.42 26.21 -18.05
C PHE A 40 -9.29 25.65 -17.16
N LEU A 41 -9.36 25.88 -15.85
CA LEU A 41 -8.37 25.30 -14.92
C LEU A 41 -8.48 23.78 -14.87
N ARG A 42 -9.69 23.23 -14.92
CA ARG A 42 -9.93 21.79 -14.94
C ARG A 42 -9.34 21.14 -16.20
N GLU A 43 -9.61 21.70 -17.39
CA GLU A 43 -9.03 21.22 -18.66
C GLU A 43 -7.50 21.29 -18.66
N LYS A 44 -6.95 22.38 -18.14
CA LYS A 44 -5.51 22.56 -17.98
C LYS A 44 -4.92 21.54 -17.00
N GLY A 45 -5.63 21.20 -15.94
CA GLY A 45 -5.27 20.16 -14.98
C GLY A 45 -5.18 18.78 -15.63
N LEU A 46 -6.19 18.40 -16.43
CA LEU A 46 -6.21 17.16 -17.21
C LEU A 46 -5.00 17.07 -18.15
N ALA A 47 -4.70 18.13 -18.91
CA ALA A 47 -3.55 18.16 -19.82
C ALA A 47 -2.21 18.03 -19.07
N THR A 48 -2.11 18.61 -17.87
CA THR A 48 -0.92 18.54 -17.03
C THR A 48 -0.74 17.14 -16.44
N GLN A 49 -1.81 16.55 -15.94
CA GLN A 49 -1.83 15.18 -15.42
C GLN A 49 -1.42 14.17 -16.51
N ALA A 50 -2.01 14.29 -17.71
CA ALA A 50 -1.69 13.41 -18.82
C ALA A 50 -0.20 13.44 -19.21
N LYS A 51 0.44 14.62 -19.18
CA LYS A 51 1.88 14.76 -19.44
C LYS A 51 2.76 14.13 -18.36
N LYS A 52 2.24 13.95 -17.17
CA LYS A 52 2.99 13.42 -16.02
C LYS A 52 2.73 11.94 -15.74
N SER A 53 1.65 11.38 -16.31
CA SER A 53 1.23 10.00 -16.06
C SER A 53 2.30 8.93 -16.37
N SER A 54 3.28 9.26 -17.24
CA SER A 54 4.40 8.38 -17.56
C SER A 54 5.58 8.48 -16.58
N ARG A 55 5.53 9.39 -15.60
CA ARG A 55 6.61 9.51 -14.61
C ARG A 55 6.46 8.45 -13.55
N ALA A 56 7.61 7.88 -13.12
CA ALA A 56 7.62 6.90 -12.05
C ALA A 56 7.12 7.54 -10.73
N ALA A 57 6.13 6.93 -10.12
CA ALA A 57 5.57 7.29 -8.82
C ALA A 57 5.82 6.13 -7.86
N ALA A 58 7.01 6.11 -7.24
CA ALA A 58 7.46 5.03 -6.37
C ALA A 58 7.37 5.40 -4.88
N GLU A 59 7.16 6.68 -4.57
CA GLU A 59 6.85 7.14 -3.22
C GLU A 59 5.32 7.14 -2.99
N GLY A 60 4.82 7.67 -1.88
CA GLY A 60 3.38 7.69 -1.59
C GLY A 60 3.03 7.17 -0.20
N ILE A 61 1.79 6.72 -0.04
CA ILE A 61 1.25 6.24 1.25
C ILE A 61 0.49 4.94 1.04
N VAL A 62 0.78 3.96 1.89
CA VAL A 62 -0.12 2.84 2.16
C VAL A 62 -0.93 3.18 3.40
N THR A 63 -2.24 3.09 3.33
CA THR A 63 -3.15 3.30 4.47
C THR A 63 -4.05 2.09 4.68
N ALA A 64 -4.49 1.90 5.91
CA ALA A 64 -5.47 0.89 6.30
C ALA A 64 -6.52 1.53 7.19
N VAL A 65 -7.79 1.33 6.86
CA VAL A 65 -8.94 1.80 7.63
C VAL A 65 -9.85 0.62 7.90
N VAL A 66 -10.31 0.48 9.14
CA VAL A 66 -11.28 -0.54 9.54
C VAL A 66 -12.45 0.16 10.22
N GLU A 67 -13.65 -0.02 9.67
CA GLU A 67 -14.91 0.50 10.23
C GLU A 67 -15.88 -0.66 10.43
N GLY A 68 -16.18 -0.98 11.67
CA GLY A 68 -17.02 -2.13 12.03
C GLY A 68 -16.41 -3.44 11.54
N ASN A 69 -17.08 -4.10 10.60
CA ASN A 69 -16.62 -5.35 9.99
C ASN A 69 -16.05 -5.17 8.57
N VAL A 70 -15.82 -3.95 8.12
CA VAL A 70 -15.26 -3.64 6.80
C VAL A 70 -13.89 -3.00 6.97
N GLY A 71 -12.91 -3.49 6.21
CA GLY A 71 -11.57 -2.92 6.17
C GLY A 71 -11.09 -2.67 4.75
N VAL A 72 -10.29 -1.64 4.58
CA VAL A 72 -9.64 -1.26 3.32
C VAL A 72 -8.16 -1.08 3.55
N LEU A 73 -7.36 -1.71 2.71
CA LEU A 73 -5.94 -1.42 2.54
C LEU A 73 -5.76 -0.77 1.18
N LEU A 74 -5.16 0.41 1.14
CA LEU A 74 -5.05 1.25 -0.05
C LEU A 74 -3.61 1.74 -0.22
N GLU A 75 -3.11 1.70 -1.46
CA GLU A 75 -1.83 2.31 -1.84
C GLU A 75 -2.08 3.43 -2.86
N VAL A 76 -1.62 4.65 -2.51
CA VAL A 76 -1.59 5.82 -3.39
C VAL A 76 -0.14 6.27 -3.54
N ASN A 77 0.35 6.30 -4.77
CA ASN A 77 1.72 6.66 -5.07
C ASN A 77 1.87 8.10 -5.56
N THR A 78 3.02 8.70 -5.27
CA THR A 78 3.47 10.04 -5.70
C THR A 78 4.89 9.94 -6.27
N GLU A 79 5.36 11.00 -6.95
CA GLU A 79 6.75 11.05 -7.43
C GLU A 79 7.74 11.21 -6.26
N THR A 80 7.36 12.00 -5.24
CA THR A 80 8.21 12.33 -4.08
C THR A 80 7.52 12.02 -2.75
N ASP A 81 8.33 11.81 -1.72
CA ASP A 81 7.88 11.68 -0.33
C ASP A 81 7.38 13.02 0.23
N PHE A 82 7.88 14.16 -0.26
CA PHE A 82 7.37 15.48 0.09
C PHE A 82 5.89 15.62 -0.29
N ALA A 83 5.52 15.24 -1.51
CA ALA A 83 4.13 15.25 -1.95
C ALA A 83 3.26 14.32 -1.08
N ALA A 84 3.73 13.09 -0.83
CA ALA A 84 3.05 12.13 0.01
C ALA A 84 2.74 12.66 1.42
N ASN A 85 3.62 13.49 1.97
CA ASN A 85 3.50 14.03 3.33
C ASN A 85 2.60 15.27 3.43
N THR A 86 2.11 15.83 2.32
CA THR A 86 1.17 16.97 2.34
C THR A 86 -0.18 16.60 2.92
N ASP A 87 -0.84 17.56 3.54
CA ASP A 87 -2.21 17.37 4.06
C ASP A 87 -3.19 17.08 2.92
N ASP A 88 -2.99 17.68 1.74
CA ASP A 88 -3.82 17.42 0.57
C ASP A 88 -3.81 15.94 0.17
N ILE A 89 -2.65 15.31 0.12
CA ILE A 89 -2.52 13.88 -0.21
C ILE A 89 -3.09 13.01 0.91
N LYS A 90 -2.79 13.30 2.17
CA LYS A 90 -3.33 12.56 3.32
C LYS A 90 -4.85 12.60 3.38
N ASN A 91 -5.43 13.78 3.17
CA ASN A 91 -6.88 13.96 3.13
C ASN A 91 -7.51 13.20 1.95
N PHE A 92 -6.89 13.26 0.77
CA PHE A 92 -7.33 12.51 -0.40
C PHE A 92 -7.30 11.00 -0.15
N VAL A 93 -6.20 10.47 0.37
CA VAL A 93 -6.04 9.04 0.69
C VAL A 93 -7.12 8.57 1.67
N ASN A 94 -7.40 9.35 2.72
CA ASN A 94 -8.44 9.03 3.69
C ASN A 94 -9.85 9.07 3.06
N ALA A 95 -10.15 10.09 2.26
CA ALA A 95 -11.43 10.20 1.57
C ALA A 95 -11.65 9.06 0.57
N VAL A 96 -10.59 8.66 -0.17
CA VAL A 96 -10.63 7.51 -1.08
C VAL A 96 -10.86 6.20 -0.32
N ALA A 97 -10.17 5.97 0.80
CA ALA A 97 -10.37 4.78 1.63
C ALA A 97 -11.82 4.70 2.14
N ASN A 98 -12.38 5.81 2.62
CA ASN A 98 -13.78 5.88 3.06
C ASN A 98 -14.77 5.67 1.89
N THR A 99 -14.45 6.18 0.70
CA THR A 99 -15.25 5.91 -0.51
C THR A 99 -15.30 4.43 -0.80
N ILE A 100 -14.16 3.72 -0.72
CA ILE A 100 -14.09 2.27 -0.94
C ILE A 100 -14.92 1.51 0.13
N ILE A 101 -14.82 1.90 1.40
CA ILE A 101 -15.61 1.30 2.49
C ILE A 101 -17.10 1.39 2.18
N LYS A 102 -17.58 2.60 1.84
CA LYS A 102 -19.01 2.91 1.70
C LYS A 102 -19.61 2.43 0.39
N GLN A 103 -18.88 2.52 -0.72
CA GLN A 103 -19.43 2.29 -2.07
C GLN A 103 -18.98 0.98 -2.72
N ASN A 104 -18.00 0.26 -2.13
CA ASN A 104 -17.54 -1.07 -2.57
C ASN A 104 -17.23 -1.15 -4.08
N PRO A 105 -16.32 -0.34 -4.62
CA PRO A 105 -15.93 -0.40 -6.02
C PRO A 105 -15.30 -1.76 -6.36
N ALA A 106 -15.54 -2.24 -7.59
CA ALA A 106 -14.96 -3.49 -8.06
C ALA A 106 -13.45 -3.39 -8.31
N ASP A 107 -12.98 -2.23 -8.76
CA ASP A 107 -11.59 -1.95 -9.11
C ASP A 107 -11.28 -0.45 -9.05
N VAL A 108 -10.05 -0.09 -9.38
CA VAL A 108 -9.59 1.32 -9.37
C VAL A 108 -10.33 2.18 -10.40
N GLU A 109 -10.69 1.63 -11.55
CA GLU A 109 -11.40 2.40 -12.57
C GLU A 109 -12.85 2.69 -12.16
N ALA A 110 -13.54 1.71 -11.59
CA ALA A 110 -14.86 1.92 -10.98
C ALA A 110 -14.78 2.96 -9.84
N LEU A 111 -13.77 2.85 -8.97
CA LEU A 111 -13.53 3.81 -7.88
C LEU A 111 -13.36 5.24 -8.40
N LYS A 112 -12.61 5.45 -9.46
CA LYS A 112 -12.37 6.79 -10.05
C LYS A 112 -13.66 7.48 -10.50
N ALA A 113 -14.65 6.73 -10.94
CA ALA A 113 -15.95 7.26 -11.37
C ALA A 113 -16.90 7.59 -10.22
N MET A 114 -16.60 7.13 -8.99
CA MET A 114 -17.46 7.36 -7.82
C MET A 114 -17.27 8.74 -7.24
N THR A 115 -18.33 9.28 -6.62
CA THR A 115 -18.25 10.51 -5.82
C THR A 115 -17.38 10.26 -4.59
N ILE A 116 -16.38 11.11 -4.39
CA ILE A 116 -15.48 10.99 -3.25
C ILE A 116 -16.20 11.23 -1.93
N ASP A 117 -15.86 10.50 -0.89
CA ASP A 117 -16.46 10.69 0.43
C ASP A 117 -16.20 12.10 0.98
N GLY A 118 -17.27 12.72 1.50
CA GLY A 118 -17.23 14.10 2.01
C GLY A 118 -17.20 15.20 0.93
N GLY A 119 -17.34 14.84 -0.36
CA GLY A 119 -17.32 15.76 -1.49
C GLY A 119 -18.49 15.58 -2.45
N THR A 120 -18.50 16.37 -3.53
CA THR A 120 -19.46 16.29 -4.63
C THR A 120 -18.82 15.91 -5.97
N ALA A 121 -17.49 15.99 -6.05
CA ALA A 121 -16.72 15.65 -7.24
C ALA A 121 -16.41 14.15 -7.27
N THR A 122 -16.06 13.62 -8.44
CA THR A 122 -15.58 12.24 -8.54
C THR A 122 -14.15 12.09 -8.00
N VAL A 123 -13.77 10.88 -7.64
CA VAL A 123 -12.38 10.57 -7.26
C VAL A 123 -11.41 10.97 -8.37
N ALA A 124 -11.78 10.76 -9.64
CA ALA A 124 -10.99 11.18 -10.80
C ALA A 124 -10.81 12.70 -10.88
N ASP A 125 -11.86 13.46 -10.60
CA ASP A 125 -11.80 14.93 -10.64
C ASP A 125 -10.85 15.47 -9.56
N VAL A 126 -10.96 14.95 -8.33
CA VAL A 126 -10.09 15.36 -7.22
C VAL A 126 -8.64 14.94 -7.49
N LEU A 127 -8.42 13.74 -8.02
CA LEU A 127 -7.09 13.28 -8.42
C LEU A 127 -6.47 14.21 -9.48
N THR A 128 -7.27 14.60 -10.49
CA THR A 128 -6.85 15.52 -11.56
C THR A 128 -6.47 16.90 -10.99
N GLU A 129 -7.28 17.43 -10.08
CA GLU A 129 -6.99 18.69 -9.39
C GLU A 129 -5.67 18.63 -8.63
N LEU A 130 -5.45 17.57 -7.85
CA LEU A 130 -4.22 17.37 -7.09
C LEU A 130 -3.01 17.22 -8.03
N ALA A 131 -3.07 16.28 -8.96
CA ALA A 131 -1.94 15.97 -9.84
C ALA A 131 -1.64 17.08 -10.85
N GLY A 132 -2.66 17.75 -11.37
CA GLY A 132 -2.51 18.74 -12.43
C GLY A 132 -2.25 20.15 -11.93
N MET A 133 -2.80 20.52 -10.77
CA MET A 133 -2.87 21.92 -10.35
C MET A 133 -2.25 22.21 -8.99
N LYS A 134 -2.51 21.40 -7.95
CA LYS A 134 -2.02 21.65 -6.59
C LYS A 134 -0.63 21.12 -6.36
N ILE A 135 -0.47 19.81 -6.39
CA ILE A 135 0.79 19.10 -6.11
C ILE A 135 1.71 19.12 -7.34
N ARG A 136 1.12 18.95 -8.53
CA ARG A 136 1.84 18.96 -9.82
C ARG A 136 2.85 17.82 -9.94
N GLU A 137 2.53 16.68 -9.38
CA GLU A 137 3.24 15.42 -9.54
C GLU A 137 2.34 14.36 -10.14
N ASN A 138 2.91 13.26 -10.63
CA ASN A 138 2.15 12.06 -10.94
C ASN A 138 1.64 11.45 -9.64
N ILE A 139 0.32 11.35 -9.50
CA ILE A 139 -0.37 10.73 -8.38
C ILE A 139 -1.18 9.57 -8.92
N VAL A 140 -1.01 8.39 -8.34
CA VAL A 140 -1.63 7.16 -8.82
C VAL A 140 -2.32 6.44 -7.66
N ILE A 141 -3.63 6.22 -7.77
CA ILE A 141 -4.31 5.21 -6.95
C ILE A 141 -3.88 3.87 -7.54
N ARG A 142 -2.95 3.19 -6.87
CA ARG A 142 -2.29 2.02 -7.44
C ARG A 142 -3.11 0.75 -7.28
N ARG A 143 -3.52 0.48 -6.07
CA ARG A 143 -4.25 -0.73 -5.70
C ARG A 143 -4.97 -0.54 -4.37
N PHE A 144 -6.02 -1.30 -4.19
CA PHE A 144 -6.68 -1.45 -2.90
C PHE A 144 -7.21 -2.87 -2.75
N VAL A 145 -7.49 -3.25 -1.52
CA VAL A 145 -8.31 -4.40 -1.18
C VAL A 145 -9.35 -3.96 -0.16
N ARG A 146 -10.57 -4.46 -0.31
CA ARG A 146 -11.66 -4.32 0.65
C ARG A 146 -12.01 -5.70 1.18
N MET A 147 -12.01 -5.83 2.50
CA MET A 147 -12.26 -7.09 3.19
C MET A 147 -13.42 -6.93 4.16
N GLU A 148 -14.12 -8.02 4.45
CA GLU A 148 -15.20 -8.07 5.45
C GLU A 148 -14.96 -9.20 6.44
N GLY A 149 -15.28 -8.94 7.72
CA GLY A 149 -15.14 -9.91 8.81
C GLY A 149 -14.53 -9.30 10.06
N VAL A 150 -13.89 -10.13 10.87
CA VAL A 150 -13.09 -9.66 12.00
C VAL A 150 -11.70 -9.29 11.48
N LEU A 151 -11.42 -8.01 11.45
CA LEU A 151 -10.24 -7.45 10.80
C LEU A 151 -9.34 -6.72 11.80
N ALA A 152 -8.04 -6.81 11.55
CA ALA A 152 -7.04 -5.99 12.21
C ALA A 152 -6.06 -5.44 11.18
N SER A 153 -5.49 -4.28 11.46
CA SER A 153 -4.54 -3.64 10.54
C SER A 153 -3.33 -3.08 11.30
N TYR A 154 -2.25 -2.91 10.56
CA TYR A 154 -1.05 -2.25 11.03
C TYR A 154 -0.43 -1.43 9.92
N ILE A 155 -0.08 -0.19 10.24
CA ILE A 155 0.68 0.71 9.36
C ILE A 155 2.04 0.94 9.99
N HIS A 156 3.09 0.66 9.23
CA HIS A 156 4.47 0.85 9.63
C HIS A 156 5.06 2.10 9.00
N ASN A 157 5.89 2.80 9.79
CA ASN A 157 6.71 3.92 9.34
C ASN A 157 5.97 4.93 8.44
N GLY A 158 4.85 5.46 8.95
CA GLY A 158 4.09 6.53 8.26
C GLY A 158 3.50 6.13 6.91
N GLY A 159 3.22 4.84 6.68
CA GLY A 159 2.61 4.36 5.44
C GLY A 159 3.62 3.77 4.44
N SER A 160 4.83 3.39 4.88
CA SER A 160 5.75 2.64 4.02
C SER A 160 5.30 1.20 3.81
N ILE A 161 4.71 0.59 4.84
CA ILE A 161 4.12 -0.76 4.79
C ILE A 161 2.75 -0.71 5.48
N GLY A 162 1.77 -1.34 4.88
CA GLY A 162 0.47 -1.58 5.46
C GLY A 162 0.10 -3.06 5.39
N VAL A 163 -0.52 -3.56 6.45
CA VAL A 163 -0.99 -4.94 6.54
C VAL A 163 -2.43 -4.96 7.03
N MET A 164 -3.25 -5.79 6.41
CA MET A 164 -4.59 -6.15 6.85
C MET A 164 -4.65 -7.64 7.11
N VAL A 165 -5.17 -8.02 8.28
CA VAL A 165 -5.34 -9.41 8.72
C VAL A 165 -6.82 -9.68 8.91
N LYS A 166 -7.30 -10.80 8.39
CA LYS A 166 -8.64 -11.33 8.64
C LYS A 166 -8.56 -12.54 9.57
N LEU A 167 -9.36 -12.49 10.62
CA LEU A 167 -9.49 -13.57 11.60
C LEU A 167 -10.83 -14.26 11.45
N ASP A 168 -10.83 -15.58 11.57
CA ASP A 168 -12.03 -16.40 11.77
C ASP A 168 -12.11 -16.75 13.27
N THR A 169 -13.14 -16.24 13.95
CA THR A 169 -13.33 -16.36 15.38
C THR A 169 -14.78 -16.07 15.78
N GLU A 170 -15.25 -16.72 16.83
CA GLU A 170 -16.51 -16.42 17.50
C GLU A 170 -16.37 -15.31 18.56
N LEU A 171 -15.16 -14.89 18.86
CA LEU A 171 -14.89 -13.81 19.81
C LEU A 171 -15.19 -12.44 19.19
N SER A 172 -15.56 -11.47 20.02
CA SER A 172 -15.78 -10.09 19.54
C SER A 172 -14.48 -9.46 19.03
N ALA A 173 -14.59 -8.60 18.04
CA ALA A 173 -13.44 -7.92 17.41
C ALA A 173 -12.53 -7.23 18.45
N ASP A 174 -13.09 -6.57 19.46
CA ASP A 174 -12.34 -5.89 20.52
C ASP A 174 -11.43 -6.83 21.30
N LYS A 175 -11.88 -8.06 21.56
CA LYS A 175 -11.09 -9.06 22.30
C LYS A 175 -9.88 -9.55 21.51
N VAL A 176 -9.99 -9.63 20.19
CA VAL A 176 -8.93 -10.16 19.31
C VAL A 176 -8.12 -9.08 18.61
N ALA A 177 -8.45 -7.80 18.82
CA ALA A 177 -7.80 -6.67 18.14
C ALA A 177 -6.27 -6.64 18.34
N VAL A 178 -5.80 -6.91 19.56
CA VAL A 178 -4.35 -6.95 19.88
C VAL A 178 -3.69 -8.10 19.14
N ILE A 179 -4.31 -9.27 19.13
CA ILE A 179 -3.77 -10.49 18.49
C ILE A 179 -3.66 -10.26 16.98
N GLY A 180 -4.72 -9.77 16.35
CA GLY A 180 -4.72 -9.47 14.93
C GLY A 180 -3.68 -8.40 14.55
N LYS A 181 -3.53 -7.36 15.37
CA LYS A 181 -2.49 -6.33 15.20
C LYS A 181 -1.08 -6.91 15.33
N ASP A 182 -0.86 -7.83 16.27
CA ASP A 182 0.44 -8.48 16.47
C ASP A 182 0.82 -9.37 15.27
N VAL A 183 -0.15 -10.10 14.72
CA VAL A 183 0.03 -10.84 13.46
C VAL A 183 0.32 -9.90 12.29
N ALA A 184 -0.37 -8.76 12.21
CA ALA A 184 -0.10 -7.75 11.18
C ALA A 184 1.32 -7.15 11.34
N MET A 185 1.77 -6.89 12.55
CA MET A 185 3.14 -6.42 12.83
C MET A 185 4.18 -7.47 12.44
N GLN A 186 3.93 -8.75 12.72
CA GLN A 186 4.79 -9.87 12.29
C GLN A 186 4.96 -9.86 10.76
N SER A 187 3.84 -9.79 10.01
CA SER A 187 3.85 -9.76 8.55
C SER A 187 4.53 -8.50 7.99
N ALA A 188 4.42 -7.37 8.67
CA ALA A 188 5.14 -6.15 8.29
C ALA A 188 6.65 -6.29 8.45
N ALA A 189 7.10 -6.96 9.52
CA ALA A 189 8.51 -7.13 9.84
C ALA A 189 9.18 -8.24 9.01
N LEU A 190 8.49 -9.38 8.86
CA LEU A 190 8.99 -10.58 8.19
C LEU A 190 7.98 -10.99 7.11
N ASN A 191 8.16 -10.45 5.91
CA ASN A 191 7.28 -10.75 4.79
C ASN A 191 7.31 -12.25 4.45
N ALA A 192 6.22 -12.97 4.71
CA ALA A 192 6.04 -14.36 4.34
C ALA A 192 5.08 -14.45 3.16
N PRO A 193 5.44 -15.15 2.08
CA PRO A 193 4.57 -15.30 0.90
C PRO A 193 3.34 -16.19 1.16
N TYR A 194 3.37 -17.00 2.22
CA TYR A 194 2.29 -17.93 2.57
C TYR A 194 1.86 -17.72 4.02
N ILE A 195 0.60 -18.02 4.34
CA ILE A 195 0.10 -17.96 5.72
C ILE A 195 0.49 -19.25 6.44
N ARG A 196 0.26 -20.41 5.80
CA ARG A 196 0.48 -21.75 6.34
C ARG A 196 1.29 -22.59 5.35
N ARG A 197 1.81 -23.74 5.82
CA ARG A 197 2.52 -24.69 4.94
C ARG A 197 1.62 -25.31 3.87
N GLU A 198 0.32 -25.45 4.16
CA GLU A 198 -0.67 -25.98 3.22
C GLU A 198 -0.93 -25.04 2.04
N ASP A 199 -0.60 -23.75 2.21
CA ASP A 199 -0.75 -22.73 1.18
C ASP A 199 0.44 -22.73 0.19
N VAL A 200 1.53 -23.46 0.51
CA VAL A 200 2.70 -23.58 -0.37
C VAL A 200 2.38 -24.51 -1.54
N PRO A 201 2.47 -24.05 -2.80
CA PRO A 201 2.23 -24.91 -3.95
C PRO A 201 3.20 -26.09 -3.99
N ALA A 202 2.69 -27.28 -4.35
CA ALA A 202 3.50 -28.50 -4.39
C ALA A 202 4.74 -28.36 -5.30
N GLU A 203 4.57 -27.68 -6.44
CA GLU A 203 5.66 -27.40 -7.39
C GLU A 203 6.78 -26.54 -6.81
N VAL A 204 6.43 -25.56 -5.96
CA VAL A 204 7.42 -24.73 -5.25
C VAL A 204 8.21 -25.56 -4.27
N LEU A 205 7.52 -26.44 -3.53
CA LEU A 205 8.13 -27.31 -2.54
C LEU A 205 9.04 -28.38 -3.20
N GLU A 206 8.63 -28.94 -4.33
CA GLU A 206 9.44 -29.88 -5.10
C GLU A 206 10.72 -29.20 -5.62
N LYS A 207 10.59 -28.00 -6.20
CA LYS A 207 11.73 -27.22 -6.65
C LYS A 207 12.70 -26.88 -5.52
N GLU A 208 12.18 -26.52 -4.34
CA GLU A 208 13.02 -26.26 -3.17
C GLU A 208 13.76 -27.54 -2.71
N LYS A 209 13.09 -28.69 -2.72
CA LYS A 209 13.73 -29.99 -2.43
C LYS A 209 14.84 -30.34 -3.41
N GLU A 210 14.63 -30.08 -4.71
CA GLU A 210 15.66 -30.27 -5.73
C GLU A 210 16.90 -29.41 -5.46
N ILE A 211 16.67 -28.12 -5.14
CA ILE A 211 17.75 -27.18 -4.79
C ILE A 211 18.50 -27.68 -3.55
N ILE A 212 17.79 -28.10 -2.51
CA ILE A 212 18.38 -28.66 -1.29
C ILE A 212 19.25 -29.89 -1.60
N LEU A 213 18.73 -30.81 -2.41
CA LEU A 213 19.49 -32.04 -2.80
C LEU A 213 20.72 -31.70 -3.64
N ALA A 214 20.60 -30.74 -4.58
CA ALA A 214 21.75 -30.30 -5.38
C ALA A 214 22.85 -29.67 -4.50
N GLN A 215 22.48 -28.77 -3.57
CA GLN A 215 23.41 -28.20 -2.61
C GLN A 215 24.10 -29.26 -1.73
N MET A 216 23.35 -30.29 -1.33
CA MET A 216 23.90 -31.38 -0.53
C MET A 216 24.84 -32.26 -1.34
N ALA A 217 24.63 -32.42 -2.64
CA ALA A 217 25.51 -33.20 -3.51
C ALA A 217 26.86 -32.52 -3.74
N GLU A 218 26.87 -31.19 -3.78
CA GLU A 218 28.09 -30.37 -3.94
C GLU A 218 28.90 -30.22 -2.65
N ASP A 219 28.29 -30.47 -1.47
CA ASP A 219 29.00 -30.40 -0.20
C ASP A 219 29.75 -31.72 0.08
N PRO A 220 31.10 -31.72 0.10
CA PRO A 220 31.90 -32.96 0.36
C PRO A 220 31.59 -33.62 1.70
N LYS A 221 31.13 -32.83 2.70
CA LYS A 221 30.74 -33.36 4.02
C LYS A 221 29.37 -34.05 3.99
N MET A 222 28.53 -33.71 3.04
CA MET A 222 27.20 -34.29 2.86
C MET A 222 27.22 -35.47 1.88
N SER A 223 28.01 -35.39 0.81
CA SER A 223 28.09 -36.43 -0.20
C SER A 223 28.52 -37.77 0.37
N SER A 224 29.37 -37.79 1.41
CA SER A 224 29.85 -39.00 2.10
C SER A 224 28.87 -39.59 3.12
N LYS A 225 27.73 -38.94 3.41
CA LYS A 225 26.77 -39.44 4.41
C LYS A 225 25.84 -40.53 3.85
N PRO A 226 25.37 -41.47 4.70
CA PRO A 226 24.36 -42.45 4.30
C PRO A 226 23.06 -41.75 3.83
N GLU A 227 22.34 -42.32 2.86
CA GLU A 227 21.11 -41.77 2.29
C GLU A 227 20.05 -41.44 3.34
N GLN A 228 19.86 -42.27 4.36
CA GLN A 228 18.93 -42.02 5.46
C GLN A 228 19.25 -40.72 6.23
N VAL A 229 20.55 -40.42 6.37
CA VAL A 229 21.01 -39.17 7.03
C VAL A 229 20.75 -37.97 6.12
N LYS A 230 21.01 -38.12 4.80
CA LYS A 230 20.74 -37.09 3.81
C LYS A 230 19.25 -36.76 3.78
N THR A 231 18.36 -37.74 3.77
CA THR A 231 16.92 -37.57 3.80
C THR A 231 16.46 -36.75 5.02
N LYS A 232 16.92 -37.11 6.23
CA LYS A 232 16.60 -36.38 7.45
C LYS A 232 17.11 -34.94 7.43
N ILE A 233 18.27 -34.68 6.84
CA ILE A 233 18.81 -33.33 6.69
C ILE A 233 17.98 -32.55 5.68
N ALA A 234 17.56 -33.16 4.57
CA ALA A 234 16.68 -32.52 3.59
C ALA A 234 15.32 -32.18 4.21
N GLU A 235 14.72 -33.10 4.98
CA GLU A 235 13.47 -32.82 5.72
C GLU A 235 13.62 -31.65 6.70
N GLY A 236 14.75 -31.58 7.43
CA GLY A 236 15.08 -30.48 8.32
C GLY A 236 15.22 -29.13 7.58
N LYS A 237 15.85 -29.14 6.40
CA LYS A 237 15.95 -27.93 5.56
C LYS A 237 14.60 -27.50 4.99
N VAL A 238 13.73 -28.45 4.60
CA VAL A 238 12.34 -28.16 4.22
C VAL A 238 11.56 -27.57 5.40
N GLY A 239 11.76 -28.10 6.61
CA GLY A 239 11.19 -27.52 7.82
C GLY A 239 11.63 -26.06 8.04
N LYS A 240 12.92 -25.77 7.76
CA LYS A 240 13.44 -24.39 7.80
C LYS A 240 12.78 -23.51 6.74
N TYR A 241 12.58 -24.01 5.52
CA TYR A 241 11.86 -23.30 4.47
C TYR A 241 10.48 -22.86 4.94
N TYR A 242 9.69 -23.75 5.58
CA TYR A 242 8.38 -23.38 6.11
C TYR A 242 8.48 -22.32 7.20
N SER A 243 9.43 -22.44 8.14
CA SER A 243 9.60 -21.45 9.20
C SER A 243 10.05 -20.07 8.70
N GLU A 244 10.60 -19.95 7.49
CA GLU A 244 10.98 -18.69 6.87
C GLU A 244 9.87 -18.13 5.97
N ASN A 245 9.10 -19.00 5.29
CA ASN A 245 8.17 -18.60 4.24
C ASN A 245 6.69 -18.70 4.62
N CYS A 246 6.36 -19.33 5.78
CA CYS A 246 4.98 -19.44 6.26
C CYS A 246 4.80 -18.60 7.53
N LEU A 247 3.95 -17.58 7.47
CA LEU A 247 3.73 -16.61 8.55
C LEU A 247 3.49 -17.27 9.91
N LEU A 248 2.61 -18.28 9.95
CA LEU A 248 2.24 -18.93 11.22
C LEU A 248 3.35 -19.82 11.80
N GLU A 249 4.33 -20.20 11.01
CA GLU A 249 5.49 -21.00 11.44
C GLU A 249 6.71 -20.15 11.77
N GLN A 250 6.72 -18.87 11.44
CA GLN A 250 7.79 -17.96 11.82
C GLN A 250 7.91 -17.84 13.34
N ALA A 251 9.14 -17.63 13.82
CA ALA A 251 9.37 -17.22 15.21
C ALA A 251 8.68 -15.87 15.44
N PHE A 252 7.89 -15.78 16.50
CA PHE A 252 7.13 -14.57 16.81
C PHE A 252 8.07 -13.44 17.22
N VAL A 253 8.02 -12.32 16.52
CA VAL A 253 8.98 -11.20 16.69
C VAL A 253 8.97 -10.57 18.07
N LYS A 254 7.87 -10.70 18.81
CA LYS A 254 7.77 -10.21 20.21
C LYS A 254 8.26 -11.23 21.23
N ASP A 255 8.48 -12.48 20.85
CA ASP A 255 9.06 -13.47 21.73
C ASP A 255 10.58 -13.36 21.78
N THR A 256 11.11 -12.80 22.86
CA THR A 256 12.54 -12.62 23.07
C THR A 256 13.32 -13.95 23.23
N THR A 257 12.60 -15.06 23.48
CA THR A 257 13.22 -16.38 23.61
C THR A 257 13.41 -17.08 22.26
N GLY A 258 12.71 -16.63 21.20
CA GLY A 258 12.74 -17.20 19.85
C GLY A 258 12.14 -18.62 19.77
N LYS A 259 11.39 -19.05 20.78
CA LYS A 259 10.81 -20.40 20.86
C LYS A 259 9.33 -20.46 20.48
N LEU A 260 8.65 -19.35 20.59
CA LEU A 260 7.23 -19.24 20.31
C LEU A 260 7.04 -18.92 18.82
N SER A 261 6.29 -19.76 18.10
CA SER A 261 5.86 -19.43 16.74
C SER A 261 4.65 -18.49 16.76
N VAL A 262 4.37 -17.84 15.63
CA VAL A 262 3.14 -17.03 15.47
C VAL A 262 1.90 -17.86 15.74
N GLN A 263 1.82 -19.09 15.22
CA GLN A 263 0.71 -20.02 15.53
C GLN A 263 0.60 -20.29 17.03
N GLY A 264 1.73 -20.60 17.68
CA GLY A 264 1.77 -20.86 19.11
C GLY A 264 1.29 -19.66 19.94
N TYR A 265 1.62 -18.43 19.51
CA TYR A 265 1.12 -17.20 20.11
C TYR A 265 -0.41 -17.10 19.95
N VAL A 266 -0.92 -17.25 18.73
CA VAL A 266 -2.36 -17.16 18.46
C VAL A 266 -3.15 -18.21 19.24
N ASP A 267 -2.66 -19.45 19.31
CA ASP A 267 -3.32 -20.54 20.06
C ASP A 267 -3.33 -20.27 21.57
N ALA A 268 -2.25 -19.75 22.13
CA ALA A 268 -2.14 -19.40 23.54
C ALA A 268 -3.14 -18.31 23.93
N GLU A 269 -3.23 -17.26 23.12
CA GLU A 269 -4.16 -16.14 23.33
C GLU A 269 -5.63 -16.58 23.14
N ALA A 270 -5.92 -17.39 22.10
CA ALA A 270 -7.24 -17.95 21.89
C ALA A 270 -7.71 -18.77 23.10
N LYS A 271 -6.83 -19.60 23.65
CA LYS A 271 -7.10 -20.39 24.87
C LYS A 271 -7.33 -19.49 26.09
N ALA A 272 -6.54 -18.44 26.25
CA ALA A 272 -6.69 -17.50 27.37
C ALA A 272 -8.03 -16.74 27.31
N LEU A 273 -8.52 -16.45 26.09
CA LEU A 273 -9.81 -15.80 25.85
C LEU A 273 -11.00 -16.77 25.87
N GLY A 274 -10.76 -18.08 25.94
CA GLY A 274 -11.79 -19.11 25.99
C GLY A 274 -12.52 -19.31 24.66
N GLY A 275 -11.85 -19.10 23.52
CA GLY A 275 -12.40 -19.25 22.17
C GLY A 275 -11.42 -19.83 21.18
N THR A 276 -11.73 -19.71 19.89
CA THR A 276 -10.86 -20.09 18.78
C THR A 276 -10.49 -18.86 17.96
N ILE A 277 -9.28 -18.81 17.42
CA ILE A 277 -8.82 -17.76 16.53
C ILE A 277 -8.02 -18.42 15.40
N LYS A 278 -8.43 -18.16 14.16
CA LYS A 278 -7.68 -18.59 12.98
C LYS A 278 -7.33 -17.37 12.11
N VAL A 279 -6.09 -17.27 11.71
CA VAL A 279 -5.67 -16.30 10.69
C VAL A 279 -6.05 -16.87 9.34
N VAL A 280 -7.01 -16.25 8.65
CA VAL A 280 -7.54 -16.78 7.37
C VAL A 280 -7.03 -16.02 6.16
N ASP A 281 -6.73 -14.74 6.33
CA ASP A 281 -6.18 -13.95 5.23
C ASP A 281 -5.24 -12.85 5.76
N VAL A 282 -4.18 -12.55 5.00
CA VAL A 282 -3.21 -11.52 5.31
C VAL A 282 -2.77 -10.84 4.01
N ILE A 283 -3.07 -9.57 3.90
CA ILE A 283 -2.66 -8.77 2.75
C ILE A 283 -1.64 -7.74 3.22
N ARG A 284 -0.49 -7.71 2.56
CA ARG A 284 0.59 -6.75 2.81
C ARG A 284 0.85 -5.93 1.56
N TYR A 285 0.88 -4.62 1.72
CA TYR A 285 1.37 -3.69 0.70
C TYR A 285 2.63 -3.00 1.21
N GLU A 286 3.63 -2.93 0.35
CA GLU A 286 4.78 -2.08 0.54
C GLU A 286 4.73 -0.97 -0.51
N ARG A 287 4.96 0.26 -0.07
CA ARG A 287 4.91 1.44 -0.91
C ARG A 287 5.91 1.34 -2.06
N GLY A 288 5.42 1.49 -3.29
CA GLY A 288 6.24 1.47 -4.49
C GLY A 288 6.82 0.09 -4.84
N GLU A 289 6.37 -0.99 -4.19
CA GLU A 289 6.82 -2.35 -4.49
C GLU A 289 6.67 -2.68 -5.98
N GLY A 290 7.79 -3.06 -6.66
CA GLY A 290 7.79 -3.40 -8.09
C GLY A 290 7.65 -2.20 -9.04
N VAL A 291 7.65 -0.95 -8.54
CA VAL A 291 7.78 0.25 -9.38
C VAL A 291 9.26 0.49 -9.65
N GLU A 292 9.65 0.57 -10.92
CA GLU A 292 11.02 0.94 -11.28
C GLU A 292 11.31 2.36 -10.77
N LYS A 293 12.22 2.46 -9.79
CA LYS A 293 12.77 3.75 -9.38
C LYS A 293 13.74 4.18 -10.48
N LYS A 294 13.54 5.39 -11.04
CA LYS A 294 14.63 6.02 -11.78
C LYS A 294 15.76 6.23 -10.79
N GLU A 295 16.92 5.64 -11.06
CA GLU A 295 18.13 6.02 -10.35
C GLU A 295 18.34 7.51 -10.62
N ASP A 296 18.23 8.32 -9.58
CA ASP A 296 18.63 9.72 -9.63
C ASP A 296 20.16 9.77 -9.79
N ASN A 297 20.59 9.70 -11.04
CA ASN A 297 21.99 9.88 -11.35
C ASN A 297 22.29 11.39 -11.36
N LEU A 298 22.41 11.95 -10.15
CA LEU A 298 22.71 13.37 -9.93
C LEU A 298 23.93 13.80 -10.76
N ALA A 299 24.90 12.90 -10.97
CA ALA A 299 26.07 13.15 -11.80
C ALA A 299 25.69 13.38 -13.27
N ASP A 300 24.74 12.62 -13.82
CA ASP A 300 24.25 12.78 -15.20
C ASP A 300 23.39 14.04 -15.36
N GLU A 301 22.59 14.40 -14.37
CA GLU A 301 21.83 15.65 -14.39
C GLU A 301 22.72 16.87 -14.32
N VAL A 302 23.73 16.87 -13.44
CA VAL A 302 24.75 17.93 -13.35
C VAL A 302 25.54 18.02 -14.67
N ALA A 303 25.94 16.89 -15.25
CA ALA A 303 26.63 16.88 -16.54
C ALA A 303 25.77 17.44 -17.69
N LYS A 304 24.45 17.15 -17.71
CA LYS A 304 23.50 17.72 -18.67
C LYS A 304 23.26 19.22 -18.45
N MET A 305 23.34 19.71 -17.23
CA MET A 305 23.22 21.15 -16.92
C MET A 305 24.49 21.92 -17.28
N MET A 306 25.67 21.31 -17.13
CA MET A 306 26.96 21.94 -17.49
C MET A 306 27.23 21.97 -18.98
N ASN A 307 26.54 21.15 -19.79
CA ASN A 307 26.68 21.10 -21.25
C ASN A 307 25.59 21.88 -21.99
N LYS A 308 24.79 22.70 -21.32
CA LYS A 308 23.84 23.69 -21.89
C LYS A 308 24.37 25.10 -21.68
#